data_9829f56d66f57a3ae7547b8023caa655
#
_entry.id   9829f56d66f57a3ae7547b8023caa655
#
_cell.length_a   1.000
_cell.length_b   1.000
_cell.length_c   1.000
_cell.angle_alpha   90.00
_cell.angle_beta   90.00
_cell.angle_gamma   90.00
#
_symmetry.space_group_name_H-M   'P 1'
#
loop_
_entity.id
_entity.type
_entity.pdbx_description
1 polymer ?
#
loop_
_entity_poly.entity_id
_entity_poly.type
_entity_poly.pdbx_seq_one_letter_code
_entity_poly.pdbx_strand_id
1 'polypeptide(L)' 'MKKFVCLICGYVHTGDAAPAACPVCGAGPDQFKEMG' A
#
# COMPACT_ATOMS: atom_id res chain seq x y z
N MET A 1 -7.50 7.84 9.79
CA MET A 1 -6.41 7.04 9.23
C MET A 1 -6.82 6.47 7.90
N LYS A 2 -5.90 6.37 6.98
CA LYS A 2 -6.18 5.88 5.64
C LYS A 2 -5.66 4.47 5.46
N LYS A 3 -6.24 3.77 4.51
CA LYS A 3 -5.82 2.42 4.19
C LYS A 3 -5.37 2.38 2.74
N PHE A 4 -4.26 1.70 2.50
CA PHE A 4 -3.70 1.56 1.17
C PHE A 4 -3.53 0.09 0.86
N VAL A 5 -4.01 -0.34 -0.30
CA VAL A 5 -3.91 -1.73 -0.68
C VAL A 5 -2.92 -1.88 -1.84
N CYS A 6 -2.02 -2.82 -1.71
CA CYS A 6 -1.09 -3.16 -2.78
C CYS A 6 -1.86 -3.89 -3.89
N LEU A 7 -1.76 -3.37 -5.10
CA LEU A 7 -2.49 -3.94 -6.23
C LEU A 7 -1.83 -5.19 -6.80
N ILE A 8 -0.69 -5.57 -6.25
CA ILE A 8 0.07 -6.72 -6.74
C ILE A 8 -0.12 -7.93 -5.83
N CYS A 9 0.12 -7.78 -4.53
CA CYS A 9 0.00 -8.89 -3.59
C CYS A 9 -1.21 -8.78 -2.66
N GLY A 10 -1.89 -7.63 -2.64
CA GLY A 10 -3.05 -7.45 -1.79
C GLY A 10 -2.73 -7.02 -0.37
N TYR A 11 -1.48 -6.64 -0.10
CA TYR A 11 -1.10 -6.16 1.21
C TYR A 11 -1.84 -4.86 1.55
N VAL A 12 -2.34 -4.75 2.78
CA VAL A 12 -3.04 -3.56 3.23
C VAL A 12 -2.17 -2.82 4.23
N HIS A 13 -1.92 -1.55 3.95
CA HIS A 13 -1.16 -0.67 4.82
C HIS A 13 -2.09 0.38 5.42
N THR A 14 -2.00 0.59 6.72
CA THR A 14 -2.80 1.59 7.42
C THR A 14 -1.88 2.73 7.87
N GLY A 15 -2.25 3.97 7.53
CA GLY A 15 -1.45 5.13 7.90
C GLY A 15 -1.86 6.34 7.10
N ASP A 16 -1.09 7.42 7.21
CA ASP A 16 -1.41 8.67 6.53
C ASP A 16 -0.98 8.67 5.06
N ALA A 17 -0.08 7.77 4.70
CA ALA A 17 0.44 7.69 3.34
C ALA A 17 0.87 6.27 3.03
N ALA A 18 0.97 5.98 1.73
CA ALA A 18 1.44 4.68 1.30
C ALA A 18 2.90 4.48 1.71
N PRO A 19 3.32 3.23 1.96
CA PRO A 19 4.73 2.96 2.29
C PRO A 19 5.62 3.19 1.09
N ALA A 20 6.91 3.36 1.35
CA ALA A 20 7.88 3.56 0.26
C ALA A 20 7.93 2.35 -0.68
N ALA A 21 7.68 1.16 -0.11
CA ALA A 21 7.63 -0.06 -0.90
C ALA A 21 6.81 -1.09 -0.14
N CYS A 22 6.18 -2.00 -0.89
CA CYS A 22 5.43 -3.08 -0.26
C CYS A 22 6.41 -4.05 0.43
N PRO A 23 6.25 -4.31 1.73
CA PRO A 23 7.14 -5.21 2.45
C PRO A 23 6.92 -6.69 2.09
N VAL A 24 5.85 -6.97 1.36
CA VAL A 24 5.50 -8.33 0.99
C VAL A 24 6.02 -8.68 -0.40
N CYS A 25 5.69 -7.86 -1.39
CA CYS A 25 6.10 -8.14 -2.77
C CYS A 25 7.12 -7.16 -3.32
N GLY A 26 7.40 -6.08 -2.60
CA GLY A 26 8.38 -5.10 -3.03
C GLY A 26 7.86 -4.09 -4.03
N ALA A 27 6.55 -4.02 -4.23
CA ALA A 27 5.97 -3.06 -5.16
C ALA A 27 6.17 -1.64 -4.67
N GLY A 28 6.29 -0.71 -5.59
CA GLY A 28 6.45 0.70 -5.26
C GLY A 28 5.16 1.32 -4.73
N PRO A 29 5.25 2.55 -4.20
CA PRO A 29 4.08 3.21 -3.61
C PRO A 29 3.00 3.53 -4.65
N ASP A 30 3.36 3.67 -5.90
CA ASP A 30 2.39 3.93 -6.97
C ASP A 30 1.54 2.70 -7.28
N GLN A 31 1.88 1.55 -6.73
CA GLN A 31 1.08 0.33 -6.84
C GLN A 31 0.07 0.20 -5.71
N PHE A 32 -0.02 1.20 -4.85
CA PHE A 32 -0.98 1.20 -3.76
C PHE A 32 -2.18 2.06 -4.10
N LYS A 33 -3.36 1.58 -3.70
CA LYS A 33 -4.61 2.32 -3.90
C LYS A 33 -5.16 2.73 -2.54
N GLU A 34 -5.53 3.99 -2.41
CA GLU A 34 -6.12 4.49 -1.18
C GLU A 34 -7.56 4.00 -1.06
N MET A 35 -7.89 3.43 0.07
CA MET A 35 -9.21 2.85 0.30
C MET A 35 -10.04 3.58 1.34
N GLY A 36 -9.42 4.45 2.11
CA GLY A 36 -10.19 5.06 3.17
C GLY A 36 -10.03 6.54 3.31
#